data_bf1c10c7f6ad63de5b9c38313ba892b3
#
_entry.id   bf1c10c7f6ad63de5b9c38313ba892b3
#
_cell.length_a   1.000
_cell.length_b   1.000
_cell.length_c   1.000
_cell.angle_alpha   90.00
_cell.angle_beta   90.00
_cell.angle_gamma   90.00
#
_symmetry.space_group_name_H-M   'P 1'
#
loop_
_entity.id
_entity.type
_entity.pdbx_description
1 polymer ?
#
loop_
_entity_poly.entity_id
_entity_poly.type
_entity_poly.pdbx_seq_one_letter_code
_entity_poly.pdbx_strand_id
1 'polypeptide(L)'
;MRNFGLIGRKLGHSFSAKFFTAKFTSEQIDANYQLYELTSIDLLPKLLADYHLEGFNVTIPYKESIIPYLDKLTTEAREVGAVNCVVMRDGRLVGHNTDIAGIDASLHWLDIDDQSKALVLGTGGASKAVQYVLRKYGIEYKVVSRDSSRGDITYSELTRDIISSYRLIINTTPLGMYPDIESAPEIDYTAISTEHRIFDLVYNPANTEFLRRAKEQGAQTMGGIMMLQTQAIASWHFWNRVDG
;
A
#
# COMPACT_ATOMS: atom_id res chain seq x y z
N MET A 1 -24.79 8.27 -14.19
CA MET A 1 -23.78 7.22 -13.82
C MET A 1 -22.49 7.90 -13.40
N ARG A 2 -22.00 7.63 -12.21
CA ARG A 2 -20.77 8.17 -11.63
C ARG A 2 -19.55 7.39 -12.16
N ASN A 3 -18.44 8.07 -12.41
CA ASN A 3 -17.25 7.44 -13.00
C ASN A 3 -16.10 7.42 -12.00
N PHE A 4 -15.58 6.23 -11.75
CA PHE A 4 -14.41 5.99 -10.91
C PHE A 4 -13.39 5.13 -11.65
N GLY A 5 -12.17 5.05 -11.12
CA GLY A 5 -11.18 4.18 -11.73
C GLY A 5 -9.88 4.00 -10.97
N LEU A 6 -9.00 3.20 -11.55
CA LEU A 6 -7.63 2.99 -11.10
C LEU A 6 -6.66 3.48 -12.18
N ILE A 7 -5.70 4.29 -11.78
CA ILE A 7 -4.62 4.78 -12.64
C ILE A 7 -3.31 4.11 -12.25
N GLY A 8 -2.61 3.55 -13.22
CA GLY A 8 -1.31 2.91 -13.05
C GLY A 8 -0.65 2.64 -14.40
N ARG A 9 0.56 2.04 -14.40
CA ARG A 9 1.27 1.75 -15.65
C ARG A 9 0.84 0.44 -16.28
N LYS A 10 0.63 -0.61 -15.46
CA LYS A 10 0.12 -1.92 -15.87
C LYS A 10 -0.84 -2.40 -14.79
N LEU A 11 -2.07 -2.64 -15.16
CA LEU A 11 -3.14 -2.87 -14.18
C LEU A 11 -3.67 -4.31 -14.20
N GLY A 12 -3.47 -5.05 -15.29
CA GLY A 12 -3.78 -6.48 -15.40
C GLY A 12 -5.10 -6.87 -14.72
N HIS A 13 -5.06 -7.84 -13.83
CA HIS A 13 -6.21 -8.27 -13.03
C HIS A 13 -6.28 -7.49 -11.72
N SER A 14 -6.84 -6.28 -11.78
CA SER A 14 -6.99 -5.43 -10.59
C SER A 14 -8.05 -5.96 -9.62
N PHE A 15 -7.67 -6.07 -8.34
CA PHE A 15 -8.61 -6.31 -7.25
C PHE A 15 -9.63 -5.18 -7.13
N SER A 16 -9.19 -3.92 -7.21
CA SER A 16 -10.05 -2.75 -7.02
C SER A 16 -11.21 -2.73 -8.02
N ALA A 17 -10.96 -3.08 -9.29
CA ALA A 17 -12.03 -3.16 -10.29
C ALA A 17 -13.07 -4.22 -9.92
N LYS A 18 -12.65 -5.41 -9.49
CA LYS A 18 -13.57 -6.47 -9.04
C LYS A 18 -14.35 -6.04 -7.80
N PHE A 19 -13.67 -5.46 -6.82
CA PHE A 19 -14.25 -4.99 -5.57
C PHE A 19 -15.33 -3.93 -5.82
N PHE A 20 -15.02 -2.86 -6.55
CA PHE A 20 -15.96 -1.77 -6.79
C PHE A 20 -17.10 -2.18 -7.71
N THR A 21 -16.86 -3.02 -8.73
CA THR A 21 -17.95 -3.55 -9.57
C THR A 21 -18.92 -4.38 -8.74
N ALA A 22 -18.43 -5.27 -7.87
CA ALA A 22 -19.28 -6.05 -6.99
C ALA A 22 -20.05 -5.17 -5.99
N LYS A 23 -19.38 -4.17 -5.39
CA LYS A 23 -20.01 -3.20 -4.48
C LYS A 23 -21.12 -2.42 -5.18
N PHE A 24 -20.87 -1.85 -6.35
CA PHE A 24 -21.85 -1.05 -7.09
C PHE A 24 -23.07 -1.89 -7.47
N THR A 25 -22.85 -3.13 -7.89
CA THR A 25 -23.94 -4.07 -8.21
C THR A 25 -24.76 -4.42 -6.97
N SER A 26 -24.11 -4.84 -5.88
CA SER A 26 -24.82 -5.29 -4.67
C SER A 26 -25.57 -4.19 -3.94
N GLU A 27 -25.07 -2.95 -3.99
CA GLU A 27 -25.68 -1.79 -3.33
C GLU A 27 -26.52 -0.94 -4.29
N GLN A 28 -26.73 -1.39 -5.54
CA GLN A 28 -27.51 -0.69 -6.57
C GLN A 28 -27.04 0.76 -6.83
N ILE A 29 -25.71 0.98 -6.78
CA ILE A 29 -25.11 2.29 -7.02
C ILE A 29 -24.93 2.50 -8.53
N ASP A 30 -25.49 3.58 -9.08
CA ASP A 30 -25.30 3.97 -10.47
C ASP A 30 -23.90 4.55 -10.71
N ALA A 31 -22.91 3.66 -10.74
CA ALA A 31 -21.49 3.99 -10.93
C ALA A 31 -20.74 2.90 -11.68
N ASN A 32 -19.62 3.28 -12.30
CA ASN A 32 -18.65 2.34 -12.87
C ASN A 32 -17.25 2.53 -12.28
N TYR A 33 -16.42 1.51 -12.44
CA TYR A 33 -15.01 1.55 -12.06
C TYR A 33 -14.16 0.96 -13.18
N GLN A 34 -13.30 1.77 -13.78
CA GLN A 34 -12.49 1.38 -14.93
C GLN A 34 -11.00 1.42 -14.65
N LEU A 35 -10.21 0.71 -15.46
CA LEU A 35 -8.76 0.67 -15.38
C LEU A 35 -8.17 1.58 -16.46
N TYR A 36 -7.32 2.51 -16.04
CA TYR A 36 -6.67 3.49 -16.91
C TYR A 36 -5.15 3.29 -16.87
N GLU A 37 -4.62 2.58 -17.84
CA GLU A 37 -3.18 2.38 -17.98
C GLU A 37 -2.55 3.60 -18.65
N LEU A 38 -1.64 4.26 -17.95
CA LEU A 38 -0.86 5.38 -18.46
C LEU A 38 0.61 4.97 -18.62
N THR A 39 1.21 5.27 -19.77
CA THR A 39 2.65 5.09 -19.99
C THR A 39 3.48 6.14 -19.27
N SER A 40 2.91 7.36 -19.06
CA SER A 40 3.45 8.45 -18.26
C SER A 40 2.34 9.15 -17.49
N ILE A 41 2.67 9.68 -16.30
CA ILE A 41 1.72 10.50 -15.51
C ILE A 41 1.35 11.81 -16.22
N ASP A 42 2.16 12.30 -17.13
CA ASP A 42 1.90 13.51 -17.93
C ASP A 42 0.62 13.40 -18.78
N LEU A 43 0.14 12.18 -19.00
CA LEU A 43 -1.13 11.93 -19.70
C LEU A 43 -2.37 12.11 -18.81
N LEU A 44 -2.19 12.33 -17.50
CA LEU A 44 -3.30 12.49 -16.55
C LEU A 44 -4.25 13.63 -16.93
N PRO A 45 -3.80 14.86 -17.31
CA PRO A 45 -4.71 15.94 -17.67
C PRO A 45 -5.61 15.57 -18.85
N LYS A 46 -5.05 14.88 -19.86
CA LYS A 46 -5.84 14.42 -21.02
C LYS A 46 -6.86 13.37 -20.59
N LEU A 47 -6.46 12.38 -19.77
CA LEU A 47 -7.38 11.36 -19.25
C LEU A 47 -8.57 12.00 -18.52
N LEU A 48 -8.33 12.97 -17.64
CA LEU A 48 -9.37 13.63 -16.87
C LEU A 48 -10.33 14.45 -17.76
N ALA A 49 -9.82 15.05 -18.82
CA ALA A 49 -10.65 15.75 -19.82
C ALA A 49 -11.56 14.79 -20.59
N ASP A 50 -11.05 13.59 -20.92
CA ASP A 50 -11.78 12.61 -21.73
C ASP A 50 -12.84 11.84 -20.92
N TYR A 51 -12.65 11.58 -19.61
CA TYR A 51 -13.46 10.61 -18.84
C TYR A 51 -14.27 11.17 -17.67
N HIS A 52 -14.12 12.43 -17.30
CA HIS A 52 -14.90 13.10 -16.21
C HIS A 52 -15.00 12.26 -14.92
N LEU A 53 -13.85 11.86 -14.36
CA LEU A 53 -13.79 11.03 -13.17
C LEU A 53 -14.19 11.83 -11.91
N GLU A 54 -15.13 11.32 -11.10
CA GLU A 54 -15.45 11.87 -9.79
C GLU A 54 -14.41 11.50 -8.74
N GLY A 55 -13.76 10.35 -8.89
CA GLY A 55 -12.69 9.91 -8.04
C GLY A 55 -11.92 8.75 -8.66
N PHE A 56 -10.67 8.57 -8.22
CA PHE A 56 -9.86 7.47 -8.72
C PHE A 56 -8.78 7.07 -7.72
N ASN A 57 -8.40 5.79 -7.78
CA ASN A 57 -7.21 5.31 -7.09
C ASN A 57 -5.97 5.45 -7.97
N VAL A 58 -4.82 5.50 -7.34
CA VAL A 58 -3.50 5.58 -7.98
C VAL A 58 -2.60 4.47 -7.45
N THR A 59 -1.99 3.74 -8.38
CA THR A 59 -1.04 2.68 -8.01
C THR A 59 0.32 2.87 -8.68
N ILE A 60 1.19 1.89 -8.52
CA ILE A 60 2.57 1.88 -9.03
C ILE A 60 2.59 2.24 -10.53
N PRO A 61 3.51 3.14 -10.97
CA PRO A 61 4.54 3.83 -10.17
C PRO A 61 4.15 5.25 -9.76
N TYR A 62 2.86 5.64 -9.83
CA TYR A 62 2.43 7.03 -9.89
C TYR A 62 2.05 7.66 -8.54
N LYS A 63 2.08 6.91 -7.42
CA LYS A 63 1.66 7.41 -6.10
C LYS A 63 2.38 8.68 -5.62
N GLU A 64 3.63 8.88 -6.04
CA GLU A 64 4.42 10.06 -5.71
C GLU A 64 4.35 11.11 -6.84
N SER A 65 4.54 10.68 -8.08
CA SER A 65 4.61 11.58 -9.23
C SER A 65 3.28 12.23 -9.61
N ILE A 66 2.15 11.78 -9.05
CA ILE A 66 0.86 12.42 -9.24
C ILE A 66 0.71 13.72 -8.43
N ILE A 67 1.46 13.89 -7.35
CA ILE A 67 1.29 15.00 -6.41
C ILE A 67 1.31 16.38 -7.09
N PRO A 68 2.21 16.67 -8.04
CA PRO A 68 2.23 17.97 -8.75
C PRO A 68 0.98 18.27 -9.59
N TYR A 69 0.15 17.26 -9.87
CA TYR A 69 -1.09 17.42 -10.64
C TYR A 69 -2.33 17.65 -9.77
N LEU A 70 -2.17 17.67 -8.44
CA LEU A 70 -3.26 17.78 -7.49
C LEU A 70 -3.34 19.21 -6.92
N ASP A 71 -4.57 19.73 -6.78
CA ASP A 71 -4.80 21.07 -6.22
C ASP A 71 -4.62 21.12 -4.71
N LYS A 72 -4.97 20.00 -4.02
CA LYS A 72 -4.88 19.90 -2.57
C LYS A 72 -4.45 18.49 -2.14
N LEU A 73 -3.80 18.42 -0.99
CA LEU A 73 -3.53 17.17 -0.29
C LEU A 73 -4.16 17.23 1.11
N THR A 74 -4.68 16.10 1.58
CA THR A 74 -4.96 15.96 3.01
C THR A 74 -3.66 16.03 3.80
N THR A 75 -3.75 16.31 5.11
CA THR A 75 -2.59 16.36 6.00
C THR A 75 -1.80 15.06 5.96
N GLU A 76 -2.49 13.94 6.05
CA GLU A 76 -1.90 12.60 6.03
C GLU A 76 -1.19 12.32 4.69
N ALA A 77 -1.81 12.63 3.55
CA ALA A 77 -1.18 12.42 2.24
C ALA A 77 0.08 13.28 2.06
N ARG A 78 0.10 14.49 2.64
CA ARG A 78 1.27 15.37 2.63
C ARG A 78 2.40 14.81 3.49
N GLU A 79 2.10 14.32 4.68
CA GLU A 79 3.08 13.74 5.60
C GLU A 79 3.64 12.40 5.08
N VAL A 80 2.82 11.60 4.40
CA VAL A 80 3.26 10.37 3.71
C VAL A 80 4.12 10.70 2.49
N GLY A 81 3.82 11.78 1.77
CA GLY A 81 4.45 12.11 0.50
C GLY A 81 4.07 11.14 -0.63
N ALA A 82 2.91 10.50 -0.55
CA ALA A 82 2.35 9.64 -1.58
C ALA A 82 0.82 9.65 -1.54
N VAL A 83 0.19 9.54 -2.71
CA VAL A 83 -1.26 9.54 -2.91
C VAL A 83 -1.69 8.26 -3.60
N ASN A 84 -2.68 7.57 -3.07
CA ASN A 84 -3.31 6.41 -3.71
C ASN A 84 -4.81 6.59 -3.97
N CYS A 85 -5.38 7.72 -3.54
CA CYS A 85 -6.80 8.03 -3.70
C CYS A 85 -6.98 9.52 -4.00
N VAL A 86 -7.76 9.84 -5.03
CA VAL A 86 -8.04 11.22 -5.46
C VAL A 86 -9.55 11.37 -5.64
N VAL A 87 -10.08 12.52 -5.26
CA VAL A 87 -11.47 12.90 -5.50
C VAL A 87 -11.53 14.25 -6.20
N MET A 88 -12.49 14.40 -7.11
CA MET A 88 -12.85 15.70 -7.70
C MET A 88 -13.89 16.37 -6.81
N ARG A 89 -13.55 17.51 -6.20
CA ARG A 89 -14.45 18.32 -5.38
C ARG A 89 -14.41 19.77 -5.86
N ASP A 90 -15.56 20.33 -6.19
CA ASP A 90 -15.70 21.70 -6.64
C ASP A 90 -14.71 22.09 -7.74
N GLY A 91 -14.49 21.18 -8.70
CA GLY A 91 -13.55 21.37 -9.79
C GLY A 91 -12.07 21.25 -9.40
N ARG A 92 -11.75 20.76 -8.19
CA ARG A 92 -10.38 20.60 -7.67
C ARG A 92 -10.07 19.15 -7.39
N LEU A 93 -8.85 18.73 -7.71
CA LEU A 93 -8.31 17.42 -7.40
C LEU A 93 -7.75 17.40 -5.97
N VAL A 94 -8.37 16.61 -5.10
CA VAL A 94 -7.93 16.44 -3.70
C VAL A 94 -7.33 15.06 -3.52
N GLY A 95 -6.06 14.99 -3.14
CA GLY A 95 -5.32 13.75 -2.92
C GLY A 95 -5.33 13.31 -1.46
N HIS A 96 -5.49 12.00 -1.27
CA HIS A 96 -5.45 11.32 0.03
C HIS A 96 -4.65 10.01 -0.06
N ASN A 97 -4.31 9.45 1.10
CA ASN A 97 -3.64 8.14 1.17
C ASN A 97 -4.45 7.17 2.03
N THR A 98 -5.21 6.29 1.37
CA THR A 98 -6.05 5.28 2.04
C THR A 98 -5.28 4.01 2.41
N ASP A 99 -4.03 3.83 1.95
CA ASP A 99 -3.16 2.74 2.42
C ASP A 99 -2.97 2.82 3.94
N ILE A 100 -2.96 4.03 4.51
CA ILE A 100 -2.88 4.27 5.95
C ILE A 100 -3.93 3.46 6.71
N ALA A 101 -5.20 3.52 6.28
CA ALA A 101 -6.29 2.81 6.94
C ALA A 101 -6.11 1.28 6.86
N GLY A 102 -5.62 0.80 5.71
CA GLY A 102 -5.35 -0.63 5.51
C GLY A 102 -4.20 -1.14 6.36
N ILE A 103 -3.11 -0.37 6.46
CA ILE A 103 -1.94 -0.69 7.30
C ILE A 103 -2.34 -0.65 8.77
N ASP A 104 -3.03 0.39 9.20
CA ASP A 104 -3.52 0.58 10.57
C ASP A 104 -4.35 -0.64 11.04
N ALA A 105 -5.33 -1.06 10.25
CA ALA A 105 -6.15 -2.24 10.52
C ALA A 105 -5.31 -3.54 10.58
N SER A 106 -4.31 -3.66 9.71
CA SER A 106 -3.44 -4.83 9.65
C SER A 106 -2.52 -4.93 10.87
N LEU A 107 -1.93 -3.82 11.31
CA LEU A 107 -1.10 -3.78 12.52
C LEU A 107 -1.91 -4.06 13.79
N HIS A 108 -3.15 -3.55 13.87
CA HIS A 108 -4.08 -3.86 14.95
C HIS A 108 -4.39 -5.36 15.04
N TRP A 109 -4.61 -6.01 13.90
CA TRP A 109 -4.89 -7.45 13.85
C TRP A 109 -3.68 -8.29 14.27
N LEU A 110 -2.45 -7.83 13.96
CA LEU A 110 -1.20 -8.50 14.37
C LEU A 110 -0.88 -8.31 15.85
N ASP A 111 -1.68 -7.53 16.57
CA ASP A 111 -1.49 -7.24 18.00
C ASP A 111 -0.07 -6.69 18.28
N ILE A 112 0.32 -5.66 17.52
CA ILE A 112 1.62 -5.02 17.66
C ILE A 112 1.58 -4.04 18.82
N ASP A 113 2.51 -4.20 19.76
CA ASP A 113 2.70 -3.31 20.88
C ASP A 113 3.69 -2.14 20.57
N ASP A 114 3.72 -1.14 21.44
CA ASP A 114 4.60 0.03 21.34
C ASP A 114 6.08 -0.28 21.65
N GLN A 115 6.39 -1.46 22.18
CA GLN A 115 7.75 -1.94 22.42
C GLN A 115 8.35 -2.65 21.20
N SER A 116 7.53 -2.95 20.19
CA SER A 116 7.97 -3.60 18.98
C SER A 116 8.87 -2.68 18.16
N LYS A 117 9.89 -3.28 17.51
CA LYS A 117 10.72 -2.61 16.50
C LYS A 117 10.41 -3.22 15.15
N ALA A 118 10.41 -2.40 14.09
CA ALA A 118 10.01 -2.84 12.75
C ALA A 118 11.13 -2.72 11.71
N LEU A 119 11.28 -3.73 10.84
CA LEU A 119 11.99 -3.64 9.58
C LEU A 119 10.99 -3.42 8.44
N VAL A 120 11.16 -2.36 7.69
CA VAL A 120 10.34 -2.04 6.52
C VAL A 120 11.16 -2.34 5.27
N LEU A 121 10.83 -3.42 4.56
CA LEU A 121 11.56 -3.84 3.37
C LEU A 121 11.01 -3.10 2.14
N GLY A 122 11.82 -2.21 1.55
CA GLY A 122 11.45 -1.40 0.39
C GLY A 122 11.26 0.09 0.68
N THR A 123 11.24 0.91 -0.38
CA THR A 123 11.30 2.40 -0.31
C THR A 123 10.26 3.10 -1.18
N GLY A 124 9.23 2.39 -1.66
CA GLY A 124 8.17 2.95 -2.52
C GLY A 124 7.05 3.66 -1.73
N GLY A 125 6.02 4.12 -2.44
CA GLY A 125 4.90 4.83 -1.83
C GLY A 125 4.17 4.04 -0.73
N ALA A 126 4.07 2.71 -0.84
CA ALA A 126 3.49 1.87 0.21
C ALA A 126 4.39 1.84 1.46
N SER A 127 5.73 1.78 1.27
CA SER A 127 6.69 1.90 2.38
C SER A 127 6.52 3.20 3.16
N LYS A 128 6.32 4.33 2.45
CA LYS A 128 6.09 5.63 3.08
C LYS A 128 4.82 5.64 3.94
N ALA A 129 3.74 4.99 3.48
CA ALA A 129 2.52 4.85 4.27
C ALA A 129 2.74 3.98 5.51
N VAL A 130 3.49 2.88 5.39
CA VAL A 130 3.90 2.04 6.54
C VAL A 130 4.69 2.86 7.55
N GLN A 131 5.73 3.58 7.11
CA GLN A 131 6.54 4.45 7.97
C GLN A 131 5.70 5.51 8.69
N TYR A 132 4.71 6.09 8.00
CA TYR A 132 3.78 7.04 8.61
C TYR A 132 3.01 6.42 9.76
N VAL A 133 2.42 5.23 9.54
CA VAL A 133 1.65 4.54 10.58
C VAL A 133 2.54 4.12 11.76
N LEU A 134 3.74 3.60 11.50
CA LEU A 134 4.69 3.23 12.55
C LEU A 134 5.09 4.45 13.41
N ARG A 135 5.36 5.61 12.78
CA ARG A 135 5.62 6.86 13.51
C ARG A 135 4.43 7.30 14.38
N LYS A 136 3.21 7.18 13.85
CA LYS A 136 1.98 7.49 14.59
C LYS A 136 1.82 6.63 15.86
N TYR A 137 2.27 5.39 15.81
CA TYR A 137 2.27 4.47 16.95
C TYR A 137 3.51 4.57 17.84
N GLY A 138 4.50 5.40 17.51
CA GLY A 138 5.75 5.49 18.25
C GLY A 138 6.67 4.28 18.09
N ILE A 139 6.41 3.42 17.09
CA ILE A 139 7.19 2.22 16.82
C ILE A 139 8.51 2.59 16.14
N GLU A 140 9.64 2.22 16.75
CA GLU A 140 10.97 2.36 16.15
C GLU A 140 11.08 1.47 14.90
N TYR A 141 11.60 2.00 13.79
CA TYR A 141 11.77 1.21 12.58
C TYR A 141 13.05 1.54 11.83
N LYS A 142 13.47 0.62 10.98
CA LYS A 142 14.50 0.82 9.95
C LYS A 142 13.95 0.45 8.58
N VAL A 143 14.26 1.28 7.59
CA VAL A 143 13.95 1.01 6.18
C VAL A 143 15.10 0.27 5.55
N VAL A 144 14.82 -0.90 4.99
CA VAL A 144 15.79 -1.74 4.29
C VAL A 144 15.69 -1.49 2.79
N SER A 145 16.80 -1.16 2.16
CA SER A 145 16.87 -0.85 0.73
C SER A 145 18.00 -1.62 0.05
N ARG A 146 17.89 -1.81 -1.26
CA ARG A 146 19.01 -2.24 -2.11
C ARG A 146 19.99 -1.10 -2.40
N ASP A 147 19.52 0.13 -2.26
CA ASP A 147 20.25 1.35 -2.49
C ASP A 147 20.47 2.07 -1.15
N SER A 148 21.72 2.17 -0.70
CA SER A 148 22.10 2.78 0.57
C SER A 148 21.70 4.27 0.70
N SER A 149 21.46 4.94 -0.43
CA SER A 149 20.98 6.34 -0.42
C SER A 149 19.50 6.48 -0.13
N ARG A 150 18.72 5.38 -0.12
CA ARG A 150 17.26 5.38 -0.02
C ARG A 150 16.68 4.68 1.22
N GLY A 151 17.52 4.04 2.03
CA GLY A 151 17.13 3.35 3.24
C GLY A 151 18.08 3.66 4.40
N ASP A 152 17.72 3.18 5.59
CA ASP A 152 18.57 3.30 6.77
C ASP A 152 19.68 2.27 6.78
N ILE A 153 19.40 1.10 6.18
CA ILE A 153 20.34 -0.02 6.02
C ILE A 153 20.09 -0.75 4.70
N THR A 154 21.10 -1.45 4.23
CA THR A 154 21.00 -2.34 3.06
C THR A 154 20.72 -3.78 3.48
N TYR A 155 20.30 -4.63 2.53
CA TYR A 155 20.10 -6.07 2.77
C TYR A 155 21.40 -6.77 3.22
N SER A 156 22.58 -6.32 2.74
CA SER A 156 23.88 -6.87 3.14
C SER A 156 24.27 -6.53 4.58
N GLU A 157 23.66 -5.49 5.16
CA GLU A 157 23.86 -5.07 6.54
C GLU A 157 22.87 -5.72 7.52
N LEU A 158 21.86 -6.45 7.01
CA LEU A 158 20.91 -7.18 7.83
C LEU A 158 21.56 -8.42 8.45
N THR A 159 22.21 -8.21 9.60
CA THR A 159 22.76 -9.31 10.38
C THR A 159 21.62 -10.08 11.09
N ARG A 160 21.95 -11.31 11.53
CA ARG A 160 21.07 -12.15 12.34
C ARG A 160 20.58 -11.41 13.58
N ASP A 161 21.48 -10.67 14.27
CA ASP A 161 21.14 -9.93 15.50
C ASP A 161 20.16 -8.80 15.22
N ILE A 162 20.31 -8.10 14.10
CA ILE A 162 19.34 -7.07 13.69
C ILE A 162 17.98 -7.70 13.44
N ILE A 163 17.89 -8.75 12.64
CA ILE A 163 16.63 -9.43 12.35
C ILE A 163 15.97 -9.89 13.66
N SER A 164 16.72 -10.55 14.55
CA SER A 164 16.20 -11.05 15.82
C SER A 164 15.70 -9.94 16.76
N SER A 165 16.26 -8.73 16.68
CA SER A 165 15.86 -7.59 17.52
C SER A 165 14.66 -6.80 16.96
N TYR A 166 14.32 -6.96 15.68
CA TYR A 166 13.21 -6.27 15.01
C TYR A 166 12.07 -7.26 14.76
N ARG A 167 11.19 -7.42 15.76
CA ARG A 167 10.15 -8.46 15.76
C ARG A 167 9.04 -8.26 14.74
N LEU A 168 8.85 -7.06 14.24
CA LEU A 168 7.91 -6.78 13.15
C LEU A 168 8.68 -6.62 11.84
N ILE A 169 8.41 -7.46 10.83
CA ILE A 169 9.02 -7.35 9.50
C ILE A 169 7.93 -7.16 8.45
N ILE A 170 7.98 -6.05 7.72
CA ILE A 170 6.95 -5.66 6.76
C ILE A 170 7.54 -5.63 5.35
N ASN A 171 7.07 -6.51 4.46
CA ASN A 171 7.42 -6.46 3.05
C ASN A 171 6.55 -5.46 2.30
N THR A 172 7.16 -4.39 1.79
CA THR A 172 6.52 -3.38 0.94
C THR A 172 7.04 -3.43 -0.50
N THR A 173 7.87 -4.43 -0.83
CA THR A 173 8.39 -4.69 -2.17
C THR A 173 7.40 -5.53 -2.98
N PRO A 174 7.53 -5.59 -4.32
CA PRO A 174 6.73 -6.48 -5.14
C PRO A 174 7.24 -7.93 -5.17
N LEU A 175 8.27 -8.29 -4.40
CA LEU A 175 8.81 -9.66 -4.35
C LEU A 175 7.74 -10.64 -3.87
N GLY A 176 7.60 -11.75 -4.57
CA GLY A 176 6.56 -12.76 -4.31
C GLY A 176 5.20 -12.47 -4.94
N MET A 177 5.04 -11.32 -5.61
CA MET A 177 3.81 -10.97 -6.33
C MET A 177 3.76 -11.65 -7.71
N TYR A 178 2.59 -12.16 -8.09
CA TYR A 178 2.38 -12.71 -9.43
C TYR A 178 2.85 -11.72 -10.54
N PRO A 179 3.55 -12.17 -11.60
CA PRO A 179 3.84 -13.58 -11.93
C PRO A 179 5.08 -14.20 -11.25
N ASP A 180 5.94 -13.44 -10.59
CA ASP A 180 7.18 -13.91 -9.95
C ASP A 180 6.93 -14.33 -8.49
N ILE A 181 6.14 -15.40 -8.34
CA ILE A 181 5.66 -15.87 -7.02
C ILE A 181 6.74 -16.58 -6.18
N GLU A 182 7.84 -16.99 -6.80
CA GLU A 182 8.94 -17.70 -6.12
C GLU A 182 9.95 -16.73 -5.48
N SER A 183 9.90 -15.45 -5.84
CA SER A 183 10.79 -14.45 -5.26
C SER A 183 10.39 -14.08 -3.83
N ALA A 184 11.37 -13.76 -3.01
CA ALA A 184 11.17 -13.31 -1.64
C ALA A 184 12.29 -12.34 -1.23
N PRO A 185 12.10 -11.50 -0.20
CA PRO A 185 13.18 -10.68 0.34
C PRO A 185 14.39 -11.53 0.78
N GLU A 186 15.58 -11.10 0.41
CA GLU A 186 16.84 -11.79 0.74
C GLU A 186 17.28 -11.49 2.18
N ILE A 187 16.65 -12.15 3.15
CA ILE A 187 16.97 -12.04 4.57
C ILE A 187 17.34 -13.40 5.15
N ASP A 188 18.03 -13.43 6.30
CA ASP A 188 18.26 -14.68 7.03
C ASP A 188 17.00 -15.12 7.76
N TYR A 189 16.20 -15.98 7.14
CA TYR A 189 14.96 -16.51 7.71
C TYR A 189 15.20 -17.33 8.98
N THR A 190 16.42 -17.88 9.19
CA THR A 190 16.74 -18.65 10.41
C THR A 190 16.87 -17.77 11.65
N ALA A 191 16.91 -16.45 11.48
CA ALA A 191 16.88 -15.47 12.56
C ALA A 191 15.43 -15.14 13.02
N ILE A 192 14.42 -15.57 12.25
CA ILE A 192 13.00 -15.42 12.59
C ILE A 192 12.62 -16.49 13.62
N SER A 193 11.69 -16.17 14.51
CA SER A 193 11.20 -17.06 15.58
C SER A 193 9.69 -16.85 15.82
N THR A 194 9.14 -17.54 16.79
CA THR A 194 7.74 -17.39 17.24
C THR A 194 7.40 -16.00 17.78
N GLU A 195 8.42 -15.20 18.15
CA GLU A 195 8.26 -13.82 18.62
C GLU A 195 8.01 -12.82 17.48
N HIS A 196 8.24 -13.24 16.23
CA HIS A 196 8.11 -12.34 15.08
C HIS A 196 6.68 -12.25 14.58
N ARG A 197 6.37 -11.06 14.06
CA ARG A 197 5.14 -10.72 13.31
C ARG A 197 5.56 -10.31 11.91
N ILE A 198 5.08 -11.02 10.92
CA ILE A 198 5.47 -10.82 9.53
C ILE A 198 4.27 -10.35 8.72
N PHE A 199 4.38 -9.18 8.14
CA PHE A 199 3.35 -8.60 7.29
C PHE A 199 3.85 -8.45 5.86
N ASP A 200 3.14 -9.05 4.92
CA ASP A 200 3.42 -8.88 3.49
C ASP A 200 2.30 -8.07 2.84
N LEU A 201 2.65 -6.93 2.22
CA LEU A 201 1.67 -6.14 1.50
C LEU A 201 1.22 -6.80 0.19
N VAL A 202 1.93 -7.81 -0.28
CA VAL A 202 1.51 -8.62 -1.42
C VAL A 202 0.27 -9.42 -1.03
N TYR A 203 -0.73 -9.42 -1.92
CA TYR A 203 -2.01 -10.11 -1.73
C TYR A 203 -2.26 -11.24 -2.73
N ASN A 204 -1.49 -11.30 -3.78
CA ASN A 204 -1.58 -12.34 -4.81
C ASN A 204 -0.19 -12.86 -5.19
N PRO A 205 0.14 -14.10 -4.79
CA PRO A 205 -0.69 -15.07 -4.07
C PRO A 205 -0.98 -14.67 -2.61
N ALA A 206 -1.99 -15.30 -1.99
CA ALA A 206 -2.35 -15.03 -0.59
C ALA A 206 -1.28 -15.53 0.41
N ASN A 207 -0.52 -16.56 0.04
CA ASN A 207 0.60 -17.10 0.81
C ASN A 207 1.86 -16.97 -0.05
N THR A 208 2.58 -15.87 0.11
CA THR A 208 3.83 -15.61 -0.61
C THR A 208 4.97 -16.48 -0.08
N GLU A 209 6.03 -16.61 -0.85
CA GLU A 209 7.25 -17.33 -0.42
C GLU A 209 7.85 -16.70 0.85
N PHE A 210 7.77 -15.39 1.00
CA PHE A 210 8.17 -14.68 2.23
C PHE A 210 7.38 -15.15 3.45
N LEU A 211 6.05 -15.18 3.36
CA LEU A 211 5.19 -15.65 4.45
C LEU A 211 5.39 -17.13 4.75
N ARG A 212 5.56 -17.96 3.72
CA ARG A 212 5.80 -19.39 3.86
C ARG A 212 7.09 -19.66 4.67
N ARG A 213 8.22 -19.05 4.26
CA ARG A 213 9.50 -19.20 4.95
C ARG A 213 9.45 -18.72 6.40
N ALA A 214 8.79 -17.59 6.64
CA ALA A 214 8.63 -17.04 8.00
C ALA A 214 7.77 -17.95 8.88
N LYS A 215 6.68 -18.51 8.33
CA LYS A 215 5.81 -19.44 9.05
C LYS A 215 6.52 -20.74 9.43
N GLU A 216 7.44 -21.22 8.61
CA GLU A 216 8.27 -22.40 8.92
C GLU A 216 9.18 -22.17 10.14
N GLN A 217 9.51 -20.90 10.46
CA GLN A 217 10.24 -20.53 11.68
C GLN A 217 9.29 -20.26 12.87
N GLY A 218 7.99 -20.50 12.71
CA GLY A 218 6.98 -20.32 13.75
C GLY A 218 6.44 -18.91 13.91
N ALA A 219 6.79 -17.96 13.04
CA ALA A 219 6.29 -16.60 13.11
C ALA A 219 4.78 -16.51 12.82
N GLN A 220 4.11 -15.53 13.44
CA GLN A 220 2.78 -15.13 13.04
C GLN A 220 2.86 -14.34 11.72
N THR A 221 2.06 -14.71 10.74
CA THR A 221 2.15 -14.16 9.39
C THR A 221 0.82 -13.57 8.92
N MET A 222 0.87 -12.49 8.14
CA MET A 222 -0.29 -11.83 7.54
C MET A 222 0.02 -11.37 6.12
N GLY A 223 -0.88 -11.68 5.16
CA GLY A 223 -0.81 -11.18 3.79
C GLY A 223 -1.64 -9.91 3.58
N GLY A 224 -1.49 -9.28 2.41
CA GLY A 224 -2.02 -7.95 2.10
C GLY A 224 -3.52 -7.83 1.84
N ILE A 225 -4.30 -8.93 1.90
CA ILE A 225 -5.71 -8.89 1.49
C ILE A 225 -6.57 -7.98 2.40
N MET A 226 -6.35 -8.00 3.72
CA MET A 226 -7.05 -7.13 4.66
C MET A 226 -6.75 -5.65 4.38
N MET A 227 -5.47 -5.32 4.23
CA MET A 227 -5.04 -3.97 3.86
C MET A 227 -5.72 -3.51 2.57
N LEU A 228 -5.75 -4.38 1.55
CA LEU A 228 -6.30 -4.08 0.25
C LEU A 228 -7.83 -3.83 0.30
N GLN A 229 -8.56 -4.61 1.08
CA GLN A 229 -10.01 -4.41 1.27
C GLN A 229 -10.29 -3.13 2.05
N THR A 230 -9.58 -2.92 3.16
CA THR A 230 -9.79 -1.75 4.02
C THR A 230 -9.47 -0.44 3.28
N GLN A 231 -8.38 -0.37 2.50
CA GLN A 231 -8.06 0.82 1.72
C GLN A 231 -9.10 1.10 0.62
N ALA A 232 -9.72 0.05 0.03
CA ALA A 232 -10.78 0.25 -0.96
C ALA A 232 -12.05 0.81 -0.31
N ILE A 233 -12.44 0.32 0.86
CA ILE A 233 -13.55 0.88 1.66
C ILE A 233 -13.25 2.33 2.05
N ALA A 234 -12.04 2.62 2.52
CA ALA A 234 -11.62 3.97 2.87
C ALA A 234 -11.65 4.91 1.64
N SER A 235 -11.28 4.43 0.45
CA SER A 235 -11.40 5.20 -0.79
C SER A 235 -12.85 5.54 -1.10
N TRP A 236 -13.75 4.58 -0.96
CA TRP A 236 -15.20 4.83 -1.15
C TRP A 236 -15.73 5.89 -0.17
N HIS A 237 -15.36 5.81 1.10
CA HIS A 237 -15.74 6.81 2.10
C HIS A 237 -15.16 8.19 1.76
N PHE A 238 -13.90 8.26 1.32
CA PHE A 238 -13.26 9.53 0.95
C PHE A 238 -13.96 10.19 -0.25
N TRP A 239 -14.35 9.41 -1.27
CA TRP A 239 -15.07 9.93 -2.44
C TRP A 239 -16.47 10.44 -2.11
N ASN A 240 -17.12 9.88 -1.08
CA ASN A 240 -18.49 10.23 -0.70
C ASN A 240 -18.59 11.13 0.54
N ARG A 241 -17.45 11.56 1.11
CA ARG A 241 -17.45 12.48 2.24
C ARG A 241 -17.96 13.84 1.78
N VAL A 242 -19.08 14.28 2.36
CA VAL A 242 -19.57 15.66 2.24
C VAL A 242 -18.79 16.46 3.28
N ASP A 243 -17.98 17.43 2.83
CA ASP A 243 -17.35 18.37 3.75
C ASP A 243 -18.47 19.26 4.31
N GLY A 244 -18.77 19.13 5.62
CA GLY A 244 -19.69 19.99 6.36
C GLY A 244 -19.05 21.33 6.67
#